data_efea04ce10c6d7288c93d96a2cc75266
#
_entry.id   efea04ce10c6d7288c93d96a2cc75266
#
_cell.length_a   1.000
_cell.length_b   1.000
_cell.length_c   1.000
_cell.angle_alpha   90.00
_cell.angle_beta   90.00
_cell.angle_gamma   90.00
#
_symmetry.space_group_name_H-M   'P 1'
#
loop_
_entity.id
_entity.type
_entity.pdbx_description
1 polymer ?
#
loop_
_entity_poly.entity_id
_entity_poly.type
_entity_poly.pdbx_seq_one_letter_code
_entity_poly.pdbx_strand_id
1 'polypeptide(L)'
;MTLYINPVRRSVRRRILDEMLRDWDEDYTTKLSFPIDVMADNDSFTIKALLPGITPDNLDIQIVNEIVTISGTLDSDRDENANYLLAERPSGRFHRAITLPTPLDPAKVDADLENGVLTLRIPKAEEAKPRSIKVKTK
;
A
#
# COMPACT_ATOMS: atom_id res chain seq x y z
N MET A 1 -44.21 6.73 -47.55
CA MET A 1 -42.77 6.87 -47.28
C MET A 1 -42.49 6.29 -45.90
N THR A 2 -41.94 5.10 -45.84
CA THR A 2 -41.71 4.41 -44.60
C THR A 2 -40.23 4.57 -44.23
N LEU A 3 -39.92 5.30 -43.17
CA LEU A 3 -38.57 5.47 -42.65
C LEU A 3 -38.15 4.21 -41.87
N TYR A 4 -37.28 3.40 -42.43
CA TYR A 4 -36.63 2.30 -41.75
C TYR A 4 -35.50 2.85 -40.87
N ILE A 5 -35.73 2.90 -39.56
CA ILE A 5 -34.67 3.20 -38.58
C ILE A 5 -33.96 1.87 -38.24
N ASN A 6 -32.72 1.74 -38.65
CA ASN A 6 -31.93 0.57 -38.43
C ASN A 6 -31.45 0.49 -36.97
N PRO A 7 -31.85 -0.53 -36.15
CA PRO A 7 -31.56 -0.57 -34.72
C PRO A 7 -30.16 -1.10 -34.38
N VAL A 8 -29.27 -1.30 -35.36
CA VAL A 8 -27.97 -2.02 -35.17
C VAL A 8 -26.89 -1.19 -34.47
N ARG A 9 -27.08 0.12 -34.26
CA ARG A 9 -26.02 0.96 -33.65
C ARG A 9 -26.05 1.07 -32.12
N ARG A 10 -27.04 0.50 -31.43
CA ARG A 10 -27.10 0.55 -29.96
C ARG A 10 -26.32 -0.55 -29.25
N SER A 11 -26.08 -1.70 -29.88
CA SER A 11 -25.41 -2.83 -29.26
C SER A 11 -23.89 -2.70 -29.19
N VAL A 12 -23.27 -1.99 -30.15
CA VAL A 12 -21.81 -1.83 -30.20
C VAL A 12 -21.31 -0.82 -29.15
N ARG A 13 -22.07 0.27 -28.93
CA ARG A 13 -21.70 1.26 -27.89
C ARG A 13 -21.82 0.69 -26.46
N ARG A 14 -22.77 -0.19 -26.21
CA ARG A 14 -22.90 -0.87 -24.91
C ARG A 14 -21.75 -1.83 -24.64
N ARG A 15 -21.30 -2.59 -25.64
CA ARG A 15 -20.17 -3.52 -25.49
C ARG A 15 -18.85 -2.81 -25.21
N ILE A 16 -18.58 -1.70 -25.89
CA ILE A 16 -17.36 -0.91 -25.66
C ILE A 16 -17.40 -0.25 -24.28
N LEU A 17 -18.56 0.21 -23.83
CA LEU A 17 -18.72 0.78 -22.50
C LEU A 17 -18.60 -0.29 -21.41
N ASP A 18 -19.18 -1.47 -21.63
CA ASP A 18 -19.07 -2.62 -20.71
C ASP A 18 -17.64 -3.19 -20.66
N GLU A 19 -16.90 -3.15 -21.76
CA GLU A 19 -15.49 -3.53 -21.81
C GLU A 19 -14.59 -2.50 -21.12
N MET A 20 -14.83 -1.20 -21.35
CA MET A 20 -14.15 -0.11 -20.64
C MET A 20 -14.46 -0.12 -19.13
N LEU A 21 -15.68 -0.45 -18.74
CA LEU A 21 -16.07 -0.55 -17.33
C LEU A 21 -15.50 -1.81 -16.67
N ARG A 22 -15.27 -2.90 -17.42
CA ARG A 22 -14.57 -4.08 -16.91
C ARG A 22 -13.08 -3.82 -16.62
N ASP A 23 -12.38 -3.12 -17.50
CA ASP A 23 -10.98 -2.71 -17.27
C ASP A 23 -10.87 -1.73 -16.08
N TRP A 24 -11.93 -0.99 -15.79
CA TRP A 24 -12.00 -0.14 -14.60
C TRP A 24 -12.36 -0.91 -13.33
N ASP A 25 -13.09 -2.02 -13.42
CA ASP A 25 -13.47 -2.85 -12.26
C ASP A 25 -12.36 -3.82 -11.83
N GLU A 26 -11.45 -4.24 -12.74
CA GLU A 26 -10.31 -5.09 -12.36
C GLU A 26 -9.21 -4.33 -11.61
N ASP A 27 -9.10 -3.00 -11.77
CA ASP A 27 -8.17 -2.17 -11.02
C ASP A 27 -8.79 -1.55 -9.74
N TYR A 28 -10.11 -1.67 -9.59
CA TYR A 28 -10.88 -1.33 -8.38
C TYR A 28 -11.15 -2.52 -7.46
N THR A 29 -10.34 -3.57 -7.50
CA THR A 29 -10.20 -4.41 -6.30
C THR A 29 -9.70 -3.48 -5.22
N THR A 30 -10.55 -3.15 -4.31
CA THR A 30 -10.39 -2.22 -3.21
C THR A 30 -9.04 -2.45 -2.56
N LYS A 31 -8.01 -1.77 -3.06
CA LYS A 31 -6.71 -1.74 -2.39
C LYS A 31 -6.99 -1.11 -1.04
N LEU A 32 -6.91 -1.90 0.00
CA LEU A 32 -7.05 -1.41 1.36
C LEU A 32 -6.09 -0.26 1.55
N SER A 33 -6.63 0.93 1.77
CA SER A 33 -5.84 2.08 2.16
C SER A 33 -5.63 2.04 3.67
N PHE A 34 -4.42 2.27 4.11
CA PHE A 34 -4.08 2.40 5.52
C PHE A 34 -3.23 3.66 5.75
N PRO A 35 -3.45 4.36 6.86
CA PRO A 35 -2.69 5.56 7.19
C PRO A 35 -1.28 5.20 7.68
N ILE A 36 -0.33 6.04 7.35
CA ILE A 36 1.05 5.95 7.81
C ILE A 36 1.57 7.30 8.28
N ASP A 37 2.49 7.24 9.25
CA ASP A 37 3.36 8.35 9.63
C ASP A 37 4.80 7.98 9.29
N VAL A 38 5.56 8.94 8.79
CA VAL A 38 6.99 8.79 8.53
C VAL A 38 7.73 9.88 9.30
N MET A 39 8.60 9.46 10.21
CA MET A 39 9.46 10.33 10.99
C MET A 39 10.92 10.14 10.58
N ALA A 40 11.71 11.18 10.64
CA ALA A 40 13.14 11.13 10.37
C ALA A 40 13.92 11.74 11.54
N ASP A 41 14.97 11.05 11.96
CA ASP A 41 16.02 11.59 12.82
C ASP A 41 17.36 11.62 12.08
N ASN A 42 18.45 11.88 12.77
CA ASN A 42 19.78 11.95 12.14
C ASN A 42 20.24 10.62 11.58
N ASP A 43 19.85 9.51 12.20
CA ASP A 43 20.40 8.18 11.95
C ASP A 43 19.42 7.22 11.30
N SER A 44 18.11 7.50 11.40
CA SER A 44 17.06 6.57 10.98
C SER A 44 15.78 7.24 10.49
N PHE A 45 14.95 6.46 9.82
CA PHE A 45 13.54 6.73 9.60
C PHE A 45 12.71 5.78 10.45
N THR A 46 11.58 6.28 10.96
CA THR A 46 10.57 5.47 11.63
C THR A 46 9.25 5.60 10.87
N ILE A 47 8.72 4.47 10.40
CA ILE A 47 7.41 4.41 9.75
C ILE A 47 6.45 3.74 10.72
N LYS A 48 5.30 4.37 10.98
CA LYS A 48 4.19 3.76 11.70
C LYS A 48 3.00 3.60 10.76
N ALA A 49 2.41 2.41 10.73
CA ALA A 49 1.26 2.08 9.89
C ALA A 49 0.15 1.43 10.71
N LEU A 50 -1.08 1.85 10.49
CA LEU A 50 -2.24 1.23 11.14
C LEU A 50 -2.73 0.05 10.29
N LEU A 51 -2.53 -1.16 10.80
CA LEU A 51 -2.86 -2.43 10.15
C LEU A 51 -3.66 -3.35 11.08
N PRO A 52 -4.84 -2.92 11.55
CA PRO A 52 -5.65 -3.72 12.47
C PRO A 52 -6.10 -5.02 11.80
N GLY A 53 -6.01 -6.13 12.54
CA GLY A 53 -6.42 -7.44 12.06
C GLY A 53 -5.41 -8.15 11.16
N ILE A 54 -4.26 -7.54 10.88
CA ILE A 54 -3.17 -8.18 10.11
C ILE A 54 -2.32 -9.02 11.07
N THR A 55 -1.97 -10.22 10.61
CA THR A 55 -0.99 -11.08 11.27
C THR A 55 0.39 -10.95 10.58
N PRO A 56 1.49 -11.22 11.27
CA PRO A 56 2.81 -11.19 10.65
C PRO A 56 2.94 -12.08 9.41
N ASP A 57 2.25 -13.23 9.38
CA ASP A 57 2.27 -14.16 8.24
C ASP A 57 1.60 -13.59 6.98
N ASN A 58 0.71 -12.63 7.14
CA ASN A 58 -0.01 -11.95 6.06
C ASN A 58 0.59 -10.58 5.70
N LEU A 59 1.78 -10.27 6.21
CA LEU A 59 2.48 -9.00 6.01
C LEU A 59 3.84 -9.25 5.37
N ASP A 60 4.12 -8.53 4.28
CA ASP A 60 5.40 -8.53 3.60
C ASP A 60 5.96 -7.11 3.53
N ILE A 61 7.24 -6.97 3.91
CA ILE A 61 7.95 -5.70 3.90
C ILE A 61 9.22 -5.88 3.07
N GLN A 62 9.36 -5.05 2.05
CA GLN A 62 10.52 -5.07 1.17
C GLN A 62 11.18 -3.69 1.14
N ILE A 63 12.49 -3.68 1.11
CA ILE A 63 13.30 -2.47 0.94
C ILE A 63 14.24 -2.68 -0.23
N VAL A 64 14.07 -1.87 -1.26
CA VAL A 64 14.92 -1.87 -2.45
C VAL A 64 15.36 -0.44 -2.71
N ASN A 65 16.66 -0.20 -2.60
CA ASN A 65 17.25 1.15 -2.64
C ASN A 65 16.62 2.04 -1.56
N GLU A 66 15.97 3.14 -1.96
CA GLU A 66 15.28 4.08 -1.07
C GLU A 66 13.77 3.81 -0.95
N ILE A 67 13.27 2.73 -1.56
CA ILE A 67 11.84 2.41 -1.59
C ILE A 67 11.51 1.35 -0.55
N VAL A 68 10.62 1.68 0.37
CA VAL A 68 10.03 0.79 1.35
C VAL A 68 8.64 0.39 0.87
N THR A 69 8.41 -0.90 0.67
CA THR A 69 7.12 -1.45 0.26
C THR A 69 6.52 -2.22 1.41
N ILE A 70 5.29 -1.90 1.78
CA ILE A 70 4.47 -2.60 2.75
C ILE A 70 3.28 -3.20 2.01
N SER A 71 3.16 -4.52 2.03
CA SER A 71 2.10 -5.24 1.33
C SER A 71 1.60 -6.43 2.14
N GLY A 72 0.43 -6.92 1.78
CA GLY A 72 -0.15 -8.07 2.45
C GLY A 72 -1.61 -8.29 2.11
N THR A 73 -2.25 -9.12 2.93
CA THR A 73 -3.67 -9.45 2.77
C THR A 73 -4.36 -9.39 4.13
N LEU A 74 -5.46 -8.66 4.19
CA LEU A 74 -6.40 -8.71 5.30
C LEU A 74 -7.49 -9.72 4.96
N ASP A 75 -7.47 -10.86 5.63
CA ASP A 75 -8.43 -11.93 5.40
C ASP A 75 -9.84 -11.52 5.84
N SER A 76 -10.83 -11.95 5.08
CA SER A 76 -12.22 -11.77 5.45
C SER A 76 -12.64 -12.89 6.40
N ASP A 77 -13.13 -12.51 7.57
CA ASP A 77 -13.77 -13.43 8.53
C ASP A 77 -15.30 -13.42 8.42
N ARG A 78 -15.82 -12.94 7.27
CA ARG A 78 -17.26 -12.90 7.02
C ARG A 78 -17.82 -14.30 6.81
N ASP A 79 -18.92 -14.60 7.51
CA ASP A 79 -19.71 -15.79 7.27
C ASP A 79 -20.61 -15.58 6.04
N GLU A 80 -20.39 -16.37 4.97
CA GLU A 80 -21.17 -16.30 3.74
C GLU A 80 -22.64 -16.68 3.94
N ASN A 81 -22.95 -17.44 4.99
CA ASN A 81 -24.31 -17.87 5.33
C ASN A 81 -25.03 -16.90 6.28
N ALA A 82 -24.34 -15.89 6.81
CA ALA A 82 -24.93 -14.92 7.70
C ALA A 82 -25.71 -13.85 6.91
N ASN A 83 -26.80 -13.35 7.52
CA ASN A 83 -27.56 -12.23 6.97
C ASN A 83 -27.03 -10.93 7.59
N TYR A 84 -26.15 -10.22 6.86
CA TYR A 84 -25.58 -8.95 7.31
C TYR A 84 -26.58 -7.82 7.07
N LEU A 85 -26.92 -7.09 8.12
CA LEU A 85 -27.69 -5.83 8.01
C LEU A 85 -26.79 -4.67 7.54
N LEU A 86 -25.48 -4.72 7.88
CA LEU A 86 -24.46 -3.78 7.48
C LEU A 86 -23.11 -4.49 7.43
N ALA A 87 -22.33 -4.27 6.39
CA ALA A 87 -21.04 -4.91 6.18
C ALA A 87 -20.01 -3.91 5.64
N GLU A 88 -19.38 -3.15 6.51
CA GLU A 88 -18.42 -2.08 6.17
C GLU A 88 -16.96 -2.46 6.39
N ARG A 89 -16.68 -3.53 7.16
CA ARG A 89 -15.30 -3.92 7.41
C ARG A 89 -14.60 -4.31 6.10
N PRO A 90 -13.47 -3.67 5.76
CA PRO A 90 -12.73 -3.99 4.55
C PRO A 90 -11.99 -5.31 4.68
N SER A 91 -11.71 -5.95 3.56
CA SER A 91 -10.82 -7.10 3.44
C SER A 91 -10.15 -7.10 2.06
N GLY A 92 -9.10 -7.85 1.89
CA GLY A 92 -8.41 -8.00 0.62
C GLY A 92 -6.94 -7.58 0.67
N ARG A 93 -6.35 -7.38 -0.50
CA ARG A 93 -4.95 -7.01 -0.65
C ARG A 93 -4.72 -5.54 -0.34
N PHE A 94 -3.57 -5.26 0.28
CA PHE A 94 -3.06 -3.91 0.43
C PHE A 94 -1.62 -3.82 -0.06
N HIS A 95 -1.26 -2.65 -0.53
CA HIS A 95 0.09 -2.36 -1.01
C HIS A 95 0.36 -0.87 -0.89
N ARG A 96 1.50 -0.52 -0.31
CA ARG A 96 1.95 0.84 -0.26
C ARG A 96 3.47 0.91 -0.41
N ALA A 97 3.94 1.74 -1.34
CA ALA A 97 5.35 2.04 -1.53
C ALA A 97 5.64 3.47 -1.07
N ILE A 98 6.74 3.64 -0.34
CA ILE A 98 7.18 4.91 0.23
C ILE A 98 8.63 5.12 -0.21
N THR A 99 8.91 6.24 -0.88
CA THR A 99 10.29 6.60 -1.22
C THR A 99 10.85 7.50 -0.13
N LEU A 100 11.97 7.09 0.45
CA LEU A 100 12.71 7.86 1.45
C LEU A 100 13.82 8.66 0.77
N PRO A 101 14.22 9.82 1.35
CA PRO A 101 15.08 10.77 0.63
C PRO A 101 16.57 10.45 0.67
N THR A 102 16.99 9.38 1.35
CA THR A 102 18.40 9.01 1.50
C THR A 102 18.59 7.50 1.40
N PRO A 103 19.80 7.03 1.06
CA PRO A 103 20.15 5.61 1.10
C PRO A 103 19.90 4.98 2.47
N LEU A 104 19.43 3.75 2.47
CA LEU A 104 19.02 2.97 3.63
C LEU A 104 19.96 1.80 3.88
N ASP A 105 20.00 1.30 5.12
CA ASP A 105 20.66 0.07 5.50
C ASP A 105 19.62 -1.03 5.77
N PRO A 106 19.24 -1.84 4.75
CA PRO A 106 18.19 -2.84 4.90
C PRO A 106 18.59 -4.00 5.83
N ALA A 107 19.88 -4.19 6.08
CA ALA A 107 20.37 -5.26 6.96
C ALA A 107 20.10 -5.01 8.45
N LYS A 108 19.81 -3.76 8.81
CA LYS A 108 19.59 -3.34 10.20
C LYS A 108 18.18 -2.83 10.48
N VAL A 109 17.23 -3.19 9.63
CA VAL A 109 15.83 -2.83 9.81
C VAL A 109 15.22 -3.62 10.94
N ASP A 110 14.49 -2.93 11.79
CA ASP A 110 13.68 -3.51 12.85
C ASP A 110 12.21 -3.29 12.58
N ALA A 111 11.39 -4.31 12.80
CA ALA A 111 9.96 -4.31 12.48
C ALA A 111 9.14 -4.95 13.60
N ASP A 112 8.27 -4.18 14.20
CA ASP A 112 7.35 -4.62 15.26
C ASP A 112 5.90 -4.42 14.84
N LEU A 113 5.06 -5.42 15.09
CA LEU A 113 3.61 -5.32 14.93
C LEU A 113 2.94 -5.56 16.27
N GLU A 114 2.44 -4.49 16.88
CA GLU A 114 1.80 -4.54 18.19
C GLU A 114 0.46 -3.80 18.15
N ASN A 115 -0.60 -4.45 18.65
CA ASN A 115 -1.95 -3.87 18.73
C ASN A 115 -2.46 -3.31 17.38
N GLY A 116 -2.09 -3.94 16.26
CA GLY A 116 -2.46 -3.47 14.92
C GLY A 116 -1.68 -2.26 14.41
N VAL A 117 -0.61 -1.88 15.10
CA VAL A 117 0.32 -0.82 14.66
C VAL A 117 1.63 -1.46 14.25
N LEU A 118 1.98 -1.34 12.98
CA LEU A 118 3.30 -1.69 12.48
C LEU A 118 4.26 -0.52 12.73
N THR A 119 5.38 -0.80 13.36
CA THR A 119 6.48 0.16 13.53
C THR A 119 7.72 -0.38 12.84
N LEU A 120 8.20 0.33 11.83
CA LEU A 120 9.45 0.04 11.13
C LEU A 120 10.49 1.07 11.51
N ARG A 121 11.63 0.63 12.01
CA ARG A 121 12.81 1.45 12.20
C ARG A 121 13.85 1.10 11.14
N ILE A 122 14.19 2.06 10.31
CA ILE A 122 15.02 1.87 9.12
C ILE A 122 16.25 2.78 9.24
N PRO A 123 17.42 2.24 9.59
CA PRO A 123 18.66 3.01 9.65
C PRO A 123 19.05 3.57 8.28
N LYS A 124 19.57 4.78 8.27
CA LYS A 124 20.21 5.37 7.10
C LYS A 124 21.53 4.65 6.84
N ALA A 125 21.90 4.50 5.57
CA ALA A 125 23.23 4.03 5.23
C ALA A 125 24.30 4.95 5.81
N GLU A 126 25.49 4.43 6.10
CA GLU A 126 26.54 5.20 6.75
C GLU A 126 26.96 6.45 5.97
N GLU A 127 26.93 6.40 4.64
CA GLU A 127 27.19 7.55 3.76
C GLU A 127 26.13 8.66 3.86
N ALA A 128 24.92 8.31 4.30
CA ALA A 128 23.80 9.26 4.44
C ALA A 128 23.71 9.91 5.82
N LYS A 129 24.50 9.45 6.78
CA LYS A 129 24.52 9.99 8.14
C LYS A 129 25.34 11.29 8.22
N PRO A 130 24.93 12.25 9.06
CA PRO A 130 25.72 13.45 9.32
C PRO A 130 27.11 13.10 9.85
N ARG A 131 28.16 13.70 9.28
CA ARG A 131 29.54 13.54 9.76
C ARG A 131 30.05 14.84 10.34
N SER A 132 30.59 14.78 11.53
CA SER A 132 31.32 15.92 12.12
C SER A 132 32.75 15.96 11.59
N ILE A 133 33.13 17.08 10.99
CA ILE A 133 34.48 17.30 10.50
C ILE A 133 35.21 18.17 11.51
N LYS A 134 36.31 17.65 12.08
CA LYS A 134 37.21 18.43 12.94
C LYS A 134 38.14 19.27 12.07
N VAL A 135 38.01 20.60 12.19
CA VAL A 135 38.95 21.51 11.55
C VAL A 135 40.27 21.49 12.33
N LYS A 136 41.38 21.26 11.62
CA LYS A 136 42.72 21.37 12.18
C LYS A 136 43.23 22.80 11.89
N THR A 137 43.72 23.46 12.90
CA THR A 137 44.48 24.70 12.72
C THR A 137 45.89 24.36 12.23
N LYS A 138 46.32 25.10 11.23
CA LYS A 138 47.73 25.04 10.80
C LYS A 138 48.58 25.92 11.64
#